data_3d56327ae2bab2a90998a38b080afa46
#
_entry.id   3d56327ae2bab2a90998a38b080afa46
#
_cell.length_a   1.000
_cell.length_b   1.000
_cell.length_c   1.000
_cell.angle_alpha   90.00
_cell.angle_beta   90.00
_cell.angle_gamma   90.00
#
_symmetry.space_group_name_H-M   'P 1'
#
loop_
_entity.id
_entity.type
_entity.pdbx_description
1 polymer ?
#
loop_
_entity_poly.entity_id
_entity_poly.type
_entity_poly.pdbx_seq_one_letter_code
_entity_poly.pdbx_strand_id
1 'polypeptide(L)'
;VKLSPNVTDITEIARAVEGAGADAISLINTIRGMRIDLKTRRPILKMNTGGLSGPAVFPVAVRMVWEVANAVKVPVLGMGGVSNGRDAAEMMLAGATAVSVGAACFADPYAPVKTVDELAKIAAEQGLSQVSQLTGAVRPW
;
A
#
# COMPACT_ATOMS: atom_id res chain seq x y z
N VAL A 1 -2.50 11.15 -7.99
CA VAL A 1 -2.18 11.84 -6.71
C VAL A 1 -1.87 10.80 -5.64
N LYS A 2 -0.84 11.07 -4.78
CA LYS A 2 -0.46 10.16 -3.69
C LYS A 2 -0.98 10.66 -2.34
N LEU A 3 -1.76 9.81 -1.65
CA LEU A 3 -2.38 10.16 -0.37
C LEU A 3 -1.51 9.79 0.84
N SER A 4 -1.61 10.63 1.87
CA SER A 4 -0.98 10.40 3.18
C SER A 4 -1.88 9.56 4.08
N PRO A 5 -1.33 8.59 4.83
CA PRO A 5 -2.10 7.85 5.84
C PRO A 5 -2.30 8.63 7.15
N ASN A 6 -1.65 9.79 7.29
CA ASN A 6 -1.64 10.55 8.54
C ASN A 6 -2.86 11.48 8.64
N VAL A 7 -4.04 10.91 8.47
CA VAL A 7 -5.34 11.60 8.45
C VAL A 7 -6.38 10.77 9.18
N THR A 8 -7.46 11.38 9.61
CA THR A 8 -8.55 10.70 10.31
C THR A 8 -9.40 9.87 9.34
N ASP A 9 -9.80 10.47 8.21
CA ASP A 9 -10.54 9.79 7.14
C ASP A 9 -9.86 10.05 5.79
N ILE A 10 -9.29 8.98 5.21
CA ILE A 10 -8.60 9.05 3.92
C ILE A 10 -9.59 9.11 2.76
N THR A 11 -10.83 8.64 2.96
CA THR A 11 -11.84 8.60 1.89
C THR A 11 -12.36 9.98 1.52
N GLU A 12 -12.43 10.92 2.48
CA GLU A 12 -12.80 12.32 2.21
C GLU A 12 -11.79 12.95 1.25
N ILE A 13 -10.49 12.74 1.51
CA ILE A 13 -9.41 13.27 0.67
C ILE A 13 -9.43 12.59 -0.70
N ALA A 14 -9.68 11.28 -0.75
CA ALA A 14 -9.75 10.52 -1.99
C ALA A 14 -10.88 11.05 -2.91
N ARG A 15 -12.09 11.28 -2.36
CA ARG A 15 -13.22 11.87 -3.10
C ARG A 15 -12.92 13.28 -3.59
N ALA A 16 -12.27 14.10 -2.77
CA ALA A 16 -11.89 15.47 -3.14
C ALA A 16 -10.88 15.47 -4.30
N VAL A 17 -9.90 14.56 -4.26
CA VAL A 17 -8.87 14.39 -5.29
C VAL A 17 -9.48 13.88 -6.61
N GLU A 18 -10.38 12.90 -6.54
CA GLU A 18 -11.14 12.42 -7.71
C GLU A 18 -12.00 13.56 -8.30
N GLY A 19 -12.74 14.28 -7.46
CA GLY A 19 -13.56 15.42 -7.88
C GLY A 19 -12.77 16.58 -8.49
N ALA A 20 -11.48 16.71 -8.15
CA ALA A 20 -10.55 17.65 -8.76
C ALA A 20 -9.97 17.16 -10.10
N GLY A 21 -10.35 15.97 -10.58
CA GLY A 21 -9.97 15.44 -11.89
C GLY A 21 -8.69 14.59 -11.88
N ALA A 22 -8.34 13.95 -10.78
CA ALA A 22 -7.24 12.99 -10.78
C ALA A 22 -7.59 11.75 -11.60
N ASP A 23 -6.67 11.29 -12.45
CA ASP A 23 -6.82 10.08 -13.28
C ASP A 23 -6.60 8.79 -12.50
N ALA A 24 -5.86 8.85 -11.41
CA ALA A 24 -5.58 7.74 -10.49
C ALA A 24 -5.16 8.25 -9.11
N ILE A 25 -5.36 7.40 -8.11
CA ILE A 25 -4.96 7.67 -6.73
C ILE A 25 -3.95 6.61 -6.31
N SER A 26 -2.85 7.02 -5.67
CA SER A 26 -1.92 6.10 -5.03
C SER A 26 -1.91 6.29 -3.52
N LEU A 27 -1.81 5.22 -2.76
CA LEU A 27 -1.70 5.23 -1.30
C LEU A 27 -1.03 3.93 -0.81
N ILE A 28 -0.31 3.96 0.30
CA ILE A 28 -0.16 5.05 1.26
C ILE A 28 1.26 5.63 1.22
N ASN A 29 1.42 6.88 1.64
CA ASN A 29 2.73 7.38 2.04
C ASN A 29 3.09 6.78 3.41
N THR A 30 4.26 7.12 3.95
CA THR A 30 4.75 6.60 5.24
C THR A 30 3.91 7.12 6.41
N ILE A 31 3.80 6.30 7.46
CA ILE A 31 3.18 6.69 8.74
C ILE A 31 4.23 7.48 9.57
N ARG A 32 3.85 8.57 10.18
CA ARG A 32 4.76 9.36 11.02
C ARG A 32 5.12 8.61 12.28
N GLY A 33 6.42 8.53 12.55
CA GLY A 33 6.98 7.89 13.74
C GLY A 33 8.16 8.68 14.32
N MET A 34 8.63 8.26 15.51
CA MET A 34 9.78 8.83 16.20
C MET A 34 10.53 7.74 16.97
N ARG A 35 11.85 7.84 17.03
CA ARG A 35 12.69 7.05 17.92
C ARG A 35 13.62 7.99 18.68
N ILE A 36 13.91 7.65 19.95
CA ILE A 36 14.74 8.44 20.86
C ILE A 36 15.95 7.62 21.28
N ASP A 37 17.13 8.23 21.17
CA ASP A 37 18.37 7.71 21.73
C ASP A 37 18.39 7.92 23.26
N LEU A 38 18.50 6.82 24.00
CA LEU A 38 18.41 6.86 25.48
C LEU A 38 19.61 7.53 26.15
N LYS A 39 20.79 7.53 25.50
CA LYS A 39 21.99 8.14 26.06
C LYS A 39 21.96 9.65 25.93
N THR A 40 21.66 10.11 24.71
CA THR A 40 21.64 11.56 24.40
C THR A 40 20.31 12.21 24.74
N ARG A 41 19.24 11.41 24.95
CA ARG A 41 17.84 11.84 25.14
C ARG A 41 17.34 12.71 23.99
N ARG A 42 17.87 12.48 22.77
CA ARG A 42 17.50 13.19 21.55
C ARG A 42 16.81 12.26 20.54
N PRO A 43 15.97 12.79 19.68
CA PRO A 43 15.49 12.03 18.53
C PRO A 43 16.66 11.51 17.68
N ILE A 44 16.55 10.26 17.20
CA ILE A 44 17.57 9.66 16.32
C ILE A 44 17.64 10.42 14.99
N LEU A 45 16.50 10.89 14.50
CA LEU A 45 16.42 11.69 13.28
C LEU A 45 16.53 13.18 13.62
N LYS A 46 17.36 13.91 12.90
CA LYS A 46 17.52 15.37 13.08
C LYS A 46 16.22 16.16 12.88
N MET A 47 15.29 15.62 12.05
CA MET A 47 13.95 16.18 11.82
C MET A 47 12.95 15.84 12.94
N ASN A 48 13.41 15.23 14.04
CA ASN A 48 12.66 14.72 15.18
C ASN A 48 11.72 13.54 14.83
N THR A 49 10.96 13.63 13.78
CA THR A 49 10.06 12.60 13.28
C THR A 49 10.47 12.12 11.89
N GLY A 50 10.03 10.94 11.50
CA GLY A 50 10.26 10.38 10.18
C GLY A 50 9.17 9.42 9.76
N GLY A 51 9.28 8.90 8.54
CA GLY A 51 8.32 7.96 8.00
C GLY A 51 8.63 6.53 8.43
N LEU A 52 7.64 5.85 8.99
CA LEU A 52 7.64 4.42 9.19
C LEU A 52 7.15 3.75 7.89
N SER A 53 7.93 2.79 7.38
CA SER A 53 7.62 1.96 6.22
C SER A 53 8.01 0.50 6.47
N GLY A 54 7.79 -0.38 5.48
CA GLY A 54 8.08 -1.80 5.58
C GLY A 54 6.89 -2.63 6.07
N PRO A 55 7.07 -3.94 6.34
CA PRO A 55 5.96 -4.87 6.60
C PRO A 55 5.04 -4.47 7.76
N ALA A 56 5.56 -3.74 8.75
CA ALA A 56 4.77 -3.30 9.91
C ALA A 56 3.59 -2.37 9.55
N VAL A 57 3.65 -1.66 8.42
CA VAL A 57 2.56 -0.78 7.99
C VAL A 57 1.58 -1.46 7.03
N PHE A 58 1.87 -2.68 6.59
CA PHE A 58 1.10 -3.39 5.57
C PHE A 58 -0.40 -3.53 5.92
N PRO A 59 -0.81 -3.98 7.11
CA PRO A 59 -2.24 -4.10 7.44
C PRO A 59 -2.97 -2.75 7.41
N VAL A 60 -2.29 -1.66 7.76
CA VAL A 60 -2.86 -0.30 7.68
C VAL A 60 -3.03 0.11 6.22
N ALA A 61 -2.05 -0.19 5.37
CA ALA A 61 -2.11 0.10 3.94
C ALA A 61 -3.25 -0.67 3.25
N VAL A 62 -3.40 -1.97 3.53
CA VAL A 62 -4.48 -2.82 2.99
C VAL A 62 -5.85 -2.25 3.36
N ARG A 63 -6.08 -1.91 4.64
CA ARG A 63 -7.32 -1.29 5.10
C ARG A 63 -7.61 0.01 4.34
N MET A 64 -6.64 0.90 4.26
CA MET A 64 -6.82 2.20 3.58
C MET A 64 -7.07 2.05 2.08
N VAL A 65 -6.39 1.12 1.41
CA VAL A 65 -6.66 0.80 0.00
C VAL A 65 -8.08 0.30 -0.17
N TRP A 66 -8.57 -0.59 0.69
CA TRP A 66 -9.94 -1.07 0.66
C TRP A 66 -10.96 0.06 0.85
N GLU A 67 -10.75 0.94 1.83
CA GLU A 67 -11.63 2.09 2.09
C GLU A 67 -11.67 3.03 0.87
N VAL A 68 -10.52 3.38 0.30
CA VAL A 68 -10.43 4.28 -0.86
C VAL A 68 -11.01 3.64 -2.11
N ALA A 69 -10.68 2.38 -2.40
CA ALA A 69 -11.21 1.67 -3.57
C ALA A 69 -12.74 1.56 -3.57
N ASN A 70 -13.35 1.48 -2.38
CA ASN A 70 -14.82 1.53 -2.23
C ASN A 70 -15.40 2.95 -2.29
N ALA A 71 -14.58 3.99 -2.19
CA ALA A 71 -15.03 5.38 -2.11
C ALA A 71 -14.91 6.15 -3.44
N VAL A 72 -14.07 5.68 -4.39
CA VAL A 72 -13.77 6.34 -5.67
C VAL A 72 -13.94 5.38 -6.84
N LYS A 73 -13.98 5.94 -8.06
CA LYS A 73 -14.10 5.17 -9.32
C LYS A 73 -12.78 5.10 -10.09
N VAL A 74 -11.85 6.04 -9.84
CA VAL A 74 -10.55 6.06 -10.49
C VAL A 74 -9.67 4.90 -10.02
N PRO A 75 -8.73 4.40 -10.85
CA PRO A 75 -7.82 3.34 -10.47
C PRO A 75 -7.00 3.66 -9.22
N VAL A 76 -6.78 2.64 -8.39
CA VAL A 76 -6.02 2.74 -7.14
C VAL A 76 -4.70 1.98 -7.26
N LEU A 77 -3.58 2.67 -7.03
CA LEU A 77 -2.25 2.07 -6.89
C LEU A 77 -1.95 1.86 -5.40
N GLY A 78 -2.00 0.62 -4.95
CA GLY A 78 -1.72 0.24 -3.55
C GLY A 78 -0.23 0.15 -3.27
N MET A 79 0.21 0.69 -2.13
CA MET A 79 1.58 0.57 -1.63
C MET A 79 1.64 0.70 -0.11
N GLY A 80 2.68 0.14 0.49
CA GLY A 80 2.95 0.20 1.93
C GLY A 80 3.17 -1.19 2.50
N GLY A 81 4.43 -1.57 2.67
CA GLY A 81 4.82 -2.82 3.30
C GLY A 81 4.77 -4.07 2.42
N VAL A 82 4.42 -3.95 1.15
CA VAL A 82 4.43 -5.08 0.18
C VAL A 82 5.86 -5.60 0.03
N SER A 83 6.04 -6.92 0.25
CA SER A 83 7.34 -7.56 0.25
C SER A 83 7.42 -8.82 -0.63
N ASN A 84 6.28 -9.36 -1.04
CA ASN A 84 6.17 -10.61 -1.81
C ASN A 84 4.84 -10.67 -2.59
N GLY A 85 4.63 -11.74 -3.37
CA GLY A 85 3.44 -11.93 -4.19
C GLY A 85 2.15 -12.10 -3.39
N ARG A 86 2.21 -12.64 -2.16
CA ARG A 86 1.02 -12.77 -1.29
C ARG A 86 0.53 -11.40 -0.85
N ASP A 87 1.47 -10.54 -0.42
CA ASP A 87 1.14 -9.16 -0.04
C ASP A 87 0.54 -8.41 -1.24
N ALA A 88 1.10 -8.61 -2.44
CA ALA A 88 0.56 -7.99 -3.65
C ALA A 88 -0.86 -8.50 -3.96
N ALA A 89 -1.11 -9.80 -3.87
CA ALA A 89 -2.44 -10.39 -4.06
C ALA A 89 -3.44 -9.84 -3.04
N GLU A 90 -3.08 -9.75 -1.76
CA GLU A 90 -3.92 -9.20 -0.70
C GLU A 90 -4.27 -7.72 -0.96
N MET A 91 -3.28 -6.93 -1.38
CA MET A 91 -3.48 -5.52 -1.75
C MET A 91 -4.44 -5.38 -2.94
N MET A 92 -4.34 -6.26 -3.95
CA MET A 92 -5.27 -6.31 -5.08
C MET A 92 -6.67 -6.74 -4.63
N LEU A 93 -6.79 -7.77 -3.80
CA LEU A 93 -8.08 -8.18 -3.24
C LEU A 93 -8.78 -7.03 -2.51
N ALA A 94 -8.03 -6.17 -1.82
CA ALA A 94 -8.55 -4.97 -1.18
C ALA A 94 -9.03 -3.89 -2.16
N GLY A 95 -8.69 -4.00 -3.46
CA GLY A 95 -9.17 -3.09 -4.50
C GLY A 95 -8.08 -2.35 -5.27
N ALA A 96 -6.80 -2.63 -5.00
CA ALA A 96 -5.73 -2.06 -5.81
C ALA A 96 -5.77 -2.60 -7.25
N THR A 97 -5.73 -1.69 -8.22
CA THR A 97 -5.58 -2.00 -9.65
C THR A 97 -4.14 -2.35 -9.99
N ALA A 98 -3.20 -1.76 -9.29
CA ALA A 98 -1.78 -2.04 -9.38
C ALA A 98 -1.12 -1.93 -8.00
N VAL A 99 0.07 -2.52 -7.83
CA VAL A 99 0.79 -2.56 -6.56
C VAL A 99 2.22 -2.05 -6.75
N SER A 100 2.72 -1.31 -5.76
CA SER A 100 4.10 -0.82 -5.74
C SER A 100 4.88 -1.41 -4.58
N VAL A 101 6.06 -1.95 -4.89
CA VAL A 101 7.03 -2.48 -3.93
C VAL A 101 8.07 -1.40 -3.65
N GLY A 102 8.27 -1.04 -2.38
CA GLY A 102 9.19 0.02 -1.98
C GLY A 102 10.25 -0.47 -0.99
N ALA A 103 9.95 -0.48 0.30
CA ALA A 103 10.91 -0.76 1.36
C ALA A 103 11.61 -2.14 1.22
N ALA A 104 10.94 -3.13 0.63
CA ALA A 104 11.52 -4.46 0.40
C ALA A 104 12.76 -4.42 -0.51
N CYS A 105 12.86 -3.44 -1.42
CA CYS A 105 13.99 -3.28 -2.32
C CYS A 105 15.31 -2.97 -1.58
N PHE A 106 15.26 -2.45 -0.35
CA PHE A 106 16.45 -2.20 0.47
C PHE A 106 17.05 -3.49 1.02
N ALA A 107 16.22 -4.50 1.27
CA ALA A 107 16.67 -5.82 1.71
C ALA A 107 16.99 -6.74 0.53
N ASP A 108 16.19 -6.68 -0.53
CA ASP A 108 16.34 -7.45 -1.76
C ASP A 108 16.01 -6.60 -2.99
N PRO A 109 16.99 -6.17 -3.77
CA PRO A 109 16.77 -5.38 -4.99
C PRO A 109 15.88 -6.08 -6.03
N TYR A 110 15.80 -7.42 -5.98
CA TYR A 110 14.96 -8.24 -6.87
C TYR A 110 13.54 -8.46 -6.33
N ALA A 111 13.17 -7.89 -5.18
CA ALA A 111 11.85 -8.06 -4.58
C ALA A 111 10.70 -7.76 -5.56
N PRO A 112 10.74 -6.70 -6.40
CA PRO A 112 9.66 -6.45 -7.35
C PRO A 112 9.49 -7.57 -8.39
N VAL A 113 10.59 -8.10 -8.92
CA VAL A 113 10.55 -9.19 -9.91
C VAL A 113 10.01 -10.47 -9.28
N LYS A 114 10.52 -10.84 -8.10
CA LYS A 114 10.01 -11.99 -7.33
C LYS A 114 8.52 -11.85 -7.02
N THR A 115 8.08 -10.65 -6.63
CA THR A 115 6.66 -10.35 -6.37
C THR A 115 5.79 -10.63 -7.60
N VAL A 116 6.23 -10.25 -8.81
CA VAL A 116 5.50 -10.53 -10.05
C VAL A 116 5.39 -12.03 -10.30
N ASP A 117 6.52 -12.77 -10.19
CA ASP A 117 6.56 -14.20 -10.41
C ASP A 117 5.68 -14.97 -9.41
N GLU A 118 5.71 -14.57 -8.14
CA GLU A 118 4.89 -15.17 -7.08
C GLU A 118 3.40 -14.85 -7.27
N LEU A 119 3.06 -13.62 -7.65
CA LEU A 119 1.70 -13.21 -7.91
C LEU A 119 1.09 -13.97 -9.09
N ALA A 120 1.88 -14.21 -10.15
CA ALA A 120 1.44 -15.02 -11.28
C ALA A 120 1.15 -16.48 -10.87
N LYS A 121 1.97 -17.07 -10.00
CA LYS A 121 1.74 -18.41 -9.45
C LYS A 121 0.45 -18.47 -8.60
N ILE A 122 0.24 -17.49 -7.72
CA ILE A 122 -0.96 -17.40 -6.89
C ILE A 122 -2.22 -17.31 -7.75
N ALA A 123 -2.20 -16.51 -8.82
CA ALA A 123 -3.32 -16.41 -9.75
C ALA A 123 -3.60 -17.76 -10.44
N ALA A 124 -2.55 -18.45 -10.90
CA ALA A 124 -2.69 -19.76 -11.51
C ALA A 124 -3.22 -20.82 -10.54
N GLU A 125 -2.74 -20.86 -9.29
CA GLU A 125 -3.21 -21.77 -8.23
C GLU A 125 -4.70 -21.55 -7.90
N GLN A 126 -5.20 -20.32 -8.04
CA GLN A 126 -6.61 -19.98 -7.87
C GLN A 126 -7.45 -20.18 -9.14
N GLY A 127 -6.87 -20.69 -10.23
CA GLY A 127 -7.56 -20.91 -11.50
C GLY A 127 -7.93 -19.62 -12.24
N LEU A 128 -7.27 -18.49 -11.92
CA LEU A 128 -7.50 -17.22 -12.57
C LEU A 128 -6.72 -17.12 -13.88
N SER A 129 -7.37 -16.63 -14.93
CA SER A 129 -6.74 -16.40 -16.24
C SER A 129 -5.97 -15.08 -16.31
N GLN A 130 -6.27 -14.15 -15.42
CA GLN A 130 -5.64 -12.83 -15.34
C GLN A 130 -5.54 -12.37 -13.88
N VAL A 131 -4.40 -11.76 -13.53
CA VAL A 131 -4.15 -11.22 -12.19
C VAL A 131 -5.17 -10.13 -11.81
N SER A 132 -5.67 -9.36 -12.78
CA SER A 132 -6.69 -8.34 -12.58
C SER A 132 -8.01 -8.86 -11.98
N GLN A 133 -8.28 -10.16 -12.08
CA GLN A 133 -9.45 -10.78 -11.44
C GLN A 133 -9.36 -10.80 -9.91
N LEU A 134 -8.20 -10.53 -9.33
CA LEU A 134 -8.03 -10.32 -7.90
C LEU A 134 -8.55 -8.95 -7.44
N THR A 135 -8.55 -7.93 -8.32
CA THR A 135 -8.86 -6.55 -7.91
C THR A 135 -10.28 -6.43 -7.35
N GLY A 136 -10.37 -6.06 -6.08
CA GLY A 136 -11.64 -5.86 -5.38
C GLY A 136 -12.43 -7.14 -5.08
N ALA A 137 -11.81 -8.32 -5.22
CA ALA A 137 -12.50 -9.60 -5.04
C ALA A 137 -12.55 -10.08 -3.57
N VAL A 138 -12.17 -9.23 -2.60
CA VAL A 138 -12.34 -9.54 -1.18
C VAL A 138 -13.82 -9.76 -0.85
N ARG A 139 -14.11 -10.77 -0.02
CA ARG A 139 -15.47 -11.09 0.44
C ARG A 139 -15.60 -10.67 1.91
N PRO A 140 -16.23 -9.53 2.20
CA PRO A 140 -16.52 -9.14 3.58
C PRO A 140 -17.45 -10.15 4.27
N TRP A 141 -17.39 -10.22 5.58
CA TRP A 141 -18.26 -11.06 6.43
C TRP A 141 -19.70 -10.53 6.46
#